data_264ddddbd119f1f17d488594d8dd2fa4
#
_entry.id   264ddddbd119f1f17d488594d8dd2fa4
#
_cell.length_a   1.000
_cell.length_b   1.000
_cell.length_c   1.000
_cell.angle_alpha   90.00
_cell.angle_beta   90.00
_cell.angle_gamma   90.00
#
_symmetry.space_group_name_H-M   'P 1'
#
loop_
_entity.id
_entity.type
_entity.pdbx_description
1 polymer ?
#
loop_
_entity_poly.entity_id
_entity_poly.type
_entity_poly.pdbx_seq_one_letter_code
_entity_poly.pdbx_strand_id
1 'polypeptide(L)'
;MCDVNHPAQAIARHTTYGHLIDVSGCGLERVAKAILTLFPLDTFIDAPVKRMQVVGDASGQMPIFATIQKVIDRAEDRPVRMEALERFAFYEAAKKSFAIVRTSDPGPYGCFIFSKGVI
;
A
#
# COMPACT_ATOMS: atom_id res chain seq x y z
N MET A 1 -3.17 1.71 1.23
CA MET A 1 -4.10 0.94 0.35
C MET A 1 -4.07 -0.52 0.78
N CYS A 2 -5.23 -1.15 0.89
CA CYS A 2 -5.29 -2.53 1.39
C CYS A 2 -6.44 -3.36 0.77
N ASP A 3 -6.30 -4.69 0.88
CA ASP A 3 -7.33 -5.66 0.56
C ASP A 3 -8.44 -5.73 1.63
N VAL A 4 -9.43 -6.60 1.44
CA VAL A 4 -10.56 -6.75 2.36
C VAL A 4 -10.22 -7.46 3.67
N ASN A 5 -9.07 -8.13 3.74
CA ASN A 5 -8.65 -8.91 4.92
C ASN A 5 -7.90 -8.06 5.95
N HIS A 6 -7.44 -6.87 5.56
CA HIS A 6 -6.73 -5.95 6.45
C HIS A 6 -7.69 -5.36 7.48
N PRO A 7 -7.30 -5.19 8.75
CA PRO A 7 -8.13 -4.55 9.77
C PRO A 7 -8.24 -3.04 9.58
N ALA A 8 -8.69 -2.63 8.39
CA ALA A 8 -8.64 -1.25 7.90
C ALA A 8 -9.43 -0.28 8.76
N GLN A 9 -10.62 -0.68 9.22
CA GLN A 9 -11.48 0.18 10.04
C GLN A 9 -10.83 0.53 11.37
N ALA A 10 -10.22 -0.46 12.03
CA ALA A 10 -9.55 -0.25 13.31
C ALA A 10 -8.30 0.62 13.17
N ILE A 11 -7.52 0.40 12.11
CA ILE A 11 -6.28 1.15 11.85
C ILE A 11 -6.59 2.58 11.42
N ALA A 12 -7.62 2.80 10.62
CA ALA A 12 -7.99 4.12 10.11
C ALA A 12 -8.25 5.15 11.22
N ARG A 13 -8.74 4.72 12.37
CA ARG A 13 -8.97 5.60 13.54
C ARG A 13 -7.70 6.28 14.05
N HIS A 14 -6.55 5.65 13.83
CA HIS A 14 -5.25 6.16 14.30
C HIS A 14 -4.56 7.07 13.28
N THR A 15 -5.05 7.11 12.05
CA THR A 15 -4.47 7.93 10.99
C THR A 15 -4.81 9.41 11.17
N THR A 16 -4.10 10.28 10.45
CA THR A 16 -4.36 11.72 10.50
C THR A 16 -5.79 12.06 10.05
N TYR A 17 -6.27 11.42 8.99
CA TYR A 17 -7.64 11.62 8.51
C TYR A 17 -8.68 11.04 9.48
N GLY A 18 -8.36 9.92 10.14
CA GLY A 18 -9.21 9.29 11.16
C GLY A 18 -10.40 8.49 10.63
N HIS A 19 -10.65 8.50 9.33
CA HIS A 19 -11.76 7.80 8.68
C HIS A 19 -11.25 6.86 7.61
N LEU A 20 -12.00 5.79 7.35
CA LEU A 20 -11.71 4.87 6.26
C LEU A 20 -12.20 5.44 4.93
N ILE A 21 -11.35 5.42 3.91
CA ILE A 21 -11.75 5.66 2.53
C ILE A 21 -12.05 4.30 1.90
N ASP A 22 -13.31 4.05 1.61
CA ASP A 22 -13.78 2.77 1.07
C ASP A 22 -14.04 2.88 -0.42
N VAL A 23 -13.26 2.15 -1.23
CA VAL A 23 -13.40 2.12 -2.69
C VAL A 23 -14.00 0.78 -3.09
N SER A 24 -15.29 0.61 -2.85
CA SER A 24 -16.04 -0.61 -3.17
C SER A 24 -16.10 -0.86 -4.67
N GLY A 25 -15.97 -2.11 -5.07
CA GLY A 25 -16.05 -2.52 -6.46
C GLY A 25 -14.76 -2.36 -7.27
N CYS A 26 -13.68 -1.87 -6.66
CA CYS A 26 -12.38 -1.71 -7.32
C CYS A 26 -11.32 -2.58 -6.65
N GLY A 27 -10.53 -3.28 -7.47
CA GLY A 27 -9.38 -4.06 -6.99
C GLY A 27 -8.13 -3.20 -6.79
N LEU A 28 -7.11 -3.79 -6.20
CA LEU A 28 -5.86 -3.11 -5.84
C LEU A 28 -5.16 -2.47 -7.04
N GLU A 29 -5.05 -3.16 -8.16
CA GLU A 29 -4.36 -2.64 -9.35
C GLU A 29 -5.01 -1.35 -9.84
N ARG A 30 -6.33 -1.35 -9.97
CA ARG A 30 -7.08 -0.17 -10.43
C ARG A 30 -6.95 1.00 -9.46
N VAL A 31 -7.08 0.74 -8.17
CA VAL A 31 -6.95 1.77 -7.12
C VAL A 31 -5.54 2.33 -7.07
N ALA A 32 -4.51 1.46 -7.17
CA ALA A 32 -3.12 1.91 -7.23
C ALA A 32 -2.86 2.84 -8.42
N LYS A 33 -3.34 2.47 -9.62
CA LYS A 33 -3.24 3.33 -10.81
C LYS A 33 -3.88 4.70 -10.57
N ALA A 34 -5.08 4.72 -10.01
CA ALA A 34 -5.80 5.95 -9.74
C ALA A 34 -5.06 6.84 -8.73
N ILE A 35 -4.59 6.27 -7.63
CA ILE A 35 -3.83 7.01 -6.62
C ILE A 35 -2.57 7.62 -7.23
N LEU A 36 -1.77 6.81 -7.94
CA LEU A 36 -0.48 7.23 -8.48
C LEU A 36 -0.59 8.21 -9.65
N THR A 37 -1.77 8.40 -10.22
CA THR A 37 -2.02 9.45 -11.23
C THR A 37 -1.79 10.86 -10.65
N LEU A 38 -2.14 11.08 -9.38
CA LEU A 38 -2.05 12.39 -8.73
C LEU A 38 -1.14 12.41 -7.49
N PHE A 39 -0.51 11.29 -7.20
CA PHE A 39 0.24 11.08 -5.97
C PHE A 39 1.68 10.66 -6.33
N PRO A 40 2.61 11.62 -6.54
CA PRO A 40 3.99 11.27 -6.82
C PRO A 40 4.61 10.62 -5.57
N LEU A 41 5.43 9.60 -5.78
CA LEU A 41 6.16 8.97 -4.69
C LEU A 41 7.37 9.80 -4.26
N ASP A 42 7.72 9.68 -2.99
CA ASP A 42 8.85 10.39 -2.42
C ASP A 42 10.17 9.88 -3.03
N THR A 43 10.94 10.78 -3.61
CA THR A 43 12.24 10.48 -4.22
C THR A 43 13.41 10.70 -3.26
N PHE A 44 13.17 11.25 -2.07
CA PHE A 44 14.22 11.54 -1.08
C PHE A 44 14.49 10.36 -0.16
N ILE A 45 13.61 9.35 -0.13
CA ILE A 45 13.77 8.14 0.67
C ILE A 45 14.05 6.93 -0.22
N ASP A 46 14.77 5.96 0.31
CA ASP A 46 15.20 4.77 -0.42
C ASP A 46 14.02 3.89 -0.86
N ALA A 47 13.04 3.67 0.01
CA ALA A 47 11.88 2.82 -0.27
C ALA A 47 10.57 3.58 0.00
N PRO A 48 10.04 4.31 -0.99
CA PRO A 48 8.80 5.07 -0.83
C PRO A 48 7.54 4.19 -0.81
N VAL A 49 7.68 2.91 -1.08
CA VAL A 49 6.58 1.94 -0.97
C VAL A 49 6.96 0.86 0.03
N LYS A 50 6.04 0.56 0.94
CA LYS A 50 6.17 -0.55 1.88
C LYS A 50 5.02 -1.52 1.66
N ARG A 51 5.29 -2.80 1.82
CA ARG A 51 4.29 -3.85 1.76
C ARG A 51 4.37 -4.75 2.97
N MET A 52 3.30 -5.47 3.26
CA MET A 52 3.34 -6.52 4.25
C MET A 52 4.07 -7.74 3.68
N GLN A 53 5.03 -8.29 4.42
CA GLN A 53 5.66 -9.56 4.05
C GLN A 53 4.75 -10.74 4.35
N VAL A 54 4.99 -11.85 3.66
CA VAL A 54 4.30 -13.11 3.96
C VAL A 54 4.66 -13.57 5.37
N VAL A 55 3.67 -13.90 6.18
CA VAL A 55 3.86 -14.33 7.57
C VAL A 55 4.74 -15.58 7.61
N GLY A 56 5.83 -15.51 8.38
CA GLY A 56 6.78 -16.61 8.52
C GLY A 56 7.75 -16.78 7.36
N ASP A 57 7.68 -15.92 6.32
CA ASP A 57 8.54 -15.99 5.14
C ASP A 57 8.83 -14.60 4.60
N ALA A 58 9.91 -13.98 5.07
CA ALA A 58 10.27 -12.61 4.69
C ALA A 58 10.61 -12.47 3.19
N SER A 59 11.06 -13.55 2.55
CA SER A 59 11.35 -13.58 1.10
C SER A 59 10.19 -14.12 0.27
N GLY A 60 9.05 -14.46 0.89
CA GLY A 60 7.88 -14.99 0.24
C GLY A 60 7.32 -14.04 -0.81
N GLN A 61 6.83 -14.61 -1.91
CA GLN A 61 6.27 -13.87 -3.03
C GLN A 61 4.78 -14.16 -3.19
N MET A 62 4.04 -13.13 -3.56
CA MET A 62 2.63 -13.22 -3.92
C MET A 62 2.42 -12.55 -5.28
N PRO A 63 1.52 -13.05 -6.13
CA PRO A 63 1.28 -12.46 -7.45
C PRO A 63 0.97 -10.96 -7.39
N ILE A 64 0.27 -10.52 -6.36
CA ILE A 64 -0.09 -9.11 -6.18
C ILE A 64 1.14 -8.20 -6.02
N PHE A 65 2.26 -8.70 -5.48
CA PHE A 65 3.47 -7.89 -5.32
C PHE A 65 4.03 -7.49 -6.68
N ALA A 66 4.14 -8.44 -7.62
CA ALA A 66 4.61 -8.15 -8.97
C ALA A 66 3.64 -7.24 -9.74
N THR A 67 2.34 -7.45 -9.58
CA THR A 67 1.31 -6.62 -10.21
C THR A 67 1.43 -5.17 -9.77
N ILE A 68 1.52 -4.92 -8.48
CA ILE A 68 1.63 -3.56 -7.93
C ILE A 68 3.00 -2.96 -8.24
N GLN A 69 4.08 -3.75 -8.22
CA GLN A 69 5.41 -3.26 -8.61
C GLN A 69 5.39 -2.68 -10.03
N LYS A 70 4.76 -3.38 -10.98
CA LYS A 70 4.62 -2.88 -12.35
C LYS A 70 3.84 -1.58 -12.45
N VAL A 71 2.77 -1.46 -11.68
CA VAL A 71 1.97 -0.22 -11.63
C VAL A 71 2.81 0.94 -11.13
N ILE A 72 3.55 0.73 -10.05
CA ILE A 72 4.41 1.75 -9.43
C ILE A 72 5.53 2.18 -10.39
N ASP A 73 6.27 1.22 -10.93
CA ASP A 73 7.40 1.50 -11.82
C ASP A 73 6.96 2.26 -13.07
N ARG A 74 5.79 1.90 -13.61
CA ARG A 74 5.22 2.57 -14.77
C ARG A 74 4.76 3.99 -14.45
N ALA A 75 4.13 4.19 -13.29
CA ALA A 75 3.66 5.50 -12.86
C ALA A 75 4.81 6.48 -12.61
N GLU A 76 5.92 5.99 -12.06
CA GLU A 76 7.11 6.79 -11.73
C GLU A 76 8.13 6.84 -12.87
N ASP A 77 7.93 6.07 -13.93
CA ASP A 77 8.86 5.92 -15.06
C ASP A 77 10.28 5.55 -14.62
N ARG A 78 10.39 4.72 -13.59
CA ARG A 78 11.64 4.20 -13.03
C ARG A 78 11.38 2.99 -12.14
N PRO A 79 12.38 2.13 -11.91
CA PRO A 79 12.29 1.11 -10.87
C PRO A 79 12.17 1.79 -9.50
N VAL A 80 11.19 1.35 -8.71
CA VAL A 80 10.96 1.86 -7.35
C VAL A 80 11.16 0.73 -6.36
N ARG A 81 11.97 0.98 -5.34
CA ARG A 81 12.17 0.00 -4.29
C ARG A 81 10.96 -0.12 -3.39
N MET A 82 10.52 -1.35 -3.18
CA MET A 82 9.43 -1.71 -2.27
C MET A 82 10.01 -2.50 -1.09
N GLU A 83 9.86 -1.99 0.11
CA GLU A 83 10.33 -2.62 1.33
C GLU A 83 9.25 -3.51 1.94
N ALA A 84 9.62 -4.74 2.33
CA ALA A 84 8.73 -5.64 3.04
C ALA A 84 8.83 -5.42 4.56
N LEU A 85 7.70 -5.30 5.22
CA LEU A 85 7.60 -5.18 6.67
C LEU A 85 6.88 -6.40 7.25
N GLU A 86 7.34 -6.86 8.40
CA GLU A 86 6.63 -7.86 9.19
C GLU A 86 5.22 -7.33 9.53
N ARG A 87 4.24 -8.23 9.66
CA ARG A 87 2.82 -7.88 9.79
C ARG A 87 2.53 -6.82 10.85
N PHE A 88 3.03 -6.98 12.06
CA PHE A 88 2.76 -6.03 13.14
C PHE A 88 3.50 -4.71 12.95
N ALA A 89 4.71 -4.74 12.40
CA ALA A 89 5.44 -3.54 12.02
C ALA A 89 4.69 -2.78 10.91
N PHE A 90 4.08 -3.50 9.97
CA PHE A 90 3.23 -2.91 8.95
C PHE A 90 2.00 -2.21 9.55
N TYR A 91 1.31 -2.85 10.49
CA TYR A 91 0.17 -2.24 11.17
C TYR A 91 0.55 -0.96 11.92
N GLU A 92 1.67 -0.97 12.61
CA GLU A 92 2.15 0.23 13.32
C GLU A 92 2.52 1.36 12.34
N ALA A 93 3.15 1.05 11.22
CA ALA A 93 3.43 2.03 10.17
C ALA A 93 2.13 2.57 9.54
N ALA A 94 1.14 1.71 9.30
CA ALA A 94 -0.15 2.10 8.73
C ALA A 94 -0.92 3.06 9.65
N LYS A 95 -0.86 2.88 10.96
CA LYS A 95 -1.46 3.79 11.94
C LYS A 95 -0.90 5.22 11.86
N LYS A 96 0.35 5.35 11.45
CA LYS A 96 1.03 6.65 11.30
C LYS A 96 0.80 7.29 9.93
N SER A 97 0.10 6.64 9.03
CA SER A 97 -0.19 7.18 7.71
C SER A 97 -1.25 8.28 7.76
N PHE A 98 -1.38 9.02 6.65
CA PHE A 98 -2.41 10.04 6.52
C PHE A 98 -3.82 9.45 6.50
N ALA A 99 -4.04 8.41 5.69
CA ALA A 99 -5.34 7.74 5.54
C ALA A 99 -5.18 6.30 5.08
N ILE A 100 -6.23 5.50 5.30
CA ILE A 100 -6.34 4.14 4.79
C ILE A 100 -7.37 4.11 3.67
N VAL A 101 -6.99 3.51 2.54
CA VAL A 101 -7.87 3.26 1.39
C VAL A 101 -8.08 1.75 1.31
N ARG A 102 -9.32 1.30 1.50
CA ARG A 102 -9.70 -0.10 1.37
C ARG A 102 -10.27 -0.37 -0.02
N THR A 103 -9.78 -1.41 -0.66
CA THR A 103 -10.27 -1.92 -1.94
C THR A 103 -11.20 -3.11 -1.74
N SER A 104 -11.79 -3.60 -2.83
CA SER A 104 -12.58 -4.83 -2.82
C SER A 104 -11.76 -6.08 -3.17
N ASP A 105 -10.44 -6.00 -3.18
CA ASP A 105 -9.59 -7.12 -3.53
C ASP A 105 -9.68 -8.21 -2.45
N PRO A 106 -10.05 -9.45 -2.80
CA PRO A 106 -10.19 -10.54 -1.84
C PRO A 106 -8.88 -11.28 -1.54
N GLY A 107 -7.83 -11.03 -2.31
CA GLY A 107 -6.57 -11.74 -2.17
C GLY A 107 -5.80 -11.39 -0.90
N PRO A 108 -4.97 -12.31 -0.38
CA PRO A 108 -4.16 -12.04 0.80
C PRO A 108 -2.95 -11.15 0.48
N TYR A 109 -2.44 -10.47 1.50
CA TYR A 109 -1.21 -9.65 1.45
C TYR A 109 -1.27 -8.45 0.50
N GLY A 110 -2.45 -8.04 0.08
CA GLY A 110 -2.63 -6.84 -0.74
C GLY A 110 -2.60 -5.56 0.10
N CYS A 111 -1.53 -5.31 0.83
CA CYS A 111 -1.39 -4.19 1.75
C CYS A 111 -0.11 -3.41 1.43
N PHE A 112 -0.27 -2.13 1.08
CA PHE A 112 0.80 -1.26 0.63
C PHE A 112 0.68 0.12 1.24
N ILE A 113 1.82 0.70 1.64
CA ILE A 113 1.91 2.08 2.11
C ILE A 113 2.72 2.87 1.09
N PHE A 114 2.15 3.96 0.60
CA PHE A 114 2.81 4.88 -0.33
C PHE A 114 3.23 6.14 0.42
N SER A 115 4.50 6.51 0.30
CA SER A 115 5.00 7.77 0.83
C SER A 115 4.94 8.83 -0.27
N LYS A 116 4.15 9.88 -0.03
CA LYS A 116 3.95 10.96 -1.00
C LYS A 116 5.18 11.85 -1.07
N GLY A 117 5.61 12.12 -2.29
CA GLY A 117 6.65 13.09 -2.58
C GLY A 117 6.12 14.51 -2.76
N VAL A 118 7.01 15.40 -3.16
CA VAL A 118 6.68 16.78 -3.52
C VAL A 118 6.27 16.88 -4.99
N ILE A 119 5.43 17.81 -5.25
CA ILE A 119 4.96 18.12 -6.60
C ILE A 119 5.85 19.20 -7.21
#